data_680986679f80cff737c43f6864b17360
#
_entry.id   680986679f80cff737c43f6864b17360
#
_cell.length_a   1.000
_cell.length_b   1.000
_cell.length_c   1.000
_cell.angle_alpha   90.00
_cell.angle_beta   90.00
_cell.angle_gamma   90.00
#
_symmetry.space_group_name_H-M   'P 1'
#
loop_
_entity.id
_entity.type
_entity.pdbx_description
1 polymer ?
#
loop_
_entity_poly.entity_id
_entity_poly.type
_entity_poly.pdbx_seq_one_letter_code
_entity_poly.pdbx_strand_id
1 'polypeptide(L)'
;MKKAKLIFLAGLAMAVSLTGCQKKEVKPGDVAGYDEGEQYLSIWVHSIEDTLEGQVYRESVDSFNEKYNGKYFADIEFIPRNDSGGGYSDKVNSSVLSGGLPDVLTLDGPNVAAYAEN
;
A
#
# COMPACT_ATOMS: atom_id res chain seq x y z
N MET A 1 -42.25 46.05 -28.50
CA MET A 1 -42.06 44.82 -27.76
C MET A 1 -40.72 44.20 -28.16
N LYS A 2 -39.66 44.47 -27.41
CA LYS A 2 -38.33 43.88 -27.70
C LYS A 2 -38.08 42.72 -26.76
N LYS A 3 -38.01 41.49 -27.30
CA LYS A 3 -37.70 40.28 -26.57
C LYS A 3 -36.20 40.22 -26.31
N ALA A 4 -35.78 40.39 -25.05
CA ALA A 4 -34.40 40.16 -24.63
C ALA A 4 -34.10 38.66 -24.60
N LYS A 5 -33.18 38.22 -25.43
CA LYS A 5 -32.64 36.85 -25.38
C LYS A 5 -31.58 36.76 -24.28
N LEU A 6 -31.91 36.09 -23.22
CA LEU A 6 -30.96 35.75 -22.14
C LEU A 6 -30.03 34.67 -22.65
N ILE A 7 -28.76 35.02 -22.88
CA ILE A 7 -27.71 34.05 -23.23
C ILE A 7 -27.18 33.50 -21.93
N PHE A 8 -27.50 32.22 -21.65
CA PHE A 8 -26.92 31.46 -20.55
C PHE A 8 -25.50 31.01 -20.95
N LEU A 9 -24.51 31.69 -20.39
CA LEU A 9 -23.11 31.26 -20.51
C LEU A 9 -22.88 30.14 -19.51
N ALA A 10 -22.96 28.89 -19.96
CA ALA A 10 -22.58 27.72 -19.19
C ALA A 10 -21.05 27.69 -19.04
N GLY A 11 -20.55 28.15 -17.90
CA GLY A 11 -19.16 28.01 -17.52
C GLY A 11 -18.84 26.55 -17.24
N LEU A 12 -18.11 25.92 -18.16
CA LEU A 12 -17.56 24.58 -17.99
C LEU A 12 -16.38 24.64 -17.00
N ALA A 13 -16.70 24.43 -15.72
CA ALA A 13 -15.65 24.23 -14.69
C ALA A 13 -14.95 22.89 -14.94
N MET A 14 -13.79 22.92 -15.58
CA MET A 14 -12.87 21.79 -15.60
C MET A 14 -12.33 21.57 -14.19
N ALA A 15 -12.94 20.64 -13.45
CA ALA A 15 -12.35 20.09 -12.25
C ALA A 15 -11.14 19.23 -12.67
N VAL A 16 -9.94 19.82 -12.59
CA VAL A 16 -8.69 19.08 -12.69
C VAL A 16 -8.61 18.24 -11.42
N SER A 17 -9.05 17.00 -11.50
CA SER A 17 -8.80 16.01 -10.46
C SER A 17 -7.29 15.71 -10.45
N LEU A 18 -6.58 16.32 -9.50
CA LEU A 18 -5.22 15.91 -9.13
C LEU A 18 -5.32 14.52 -8.51
N THR A 19 -5.31 13.49 -9.34
CA THR A 19 -5.09 12.12 -8.88
C THR A 19 -3.61 11.98 -8.54
N GLY A 20 -3.24 12.47 -7.34
CA GLY A 20 -2.01 12.04 -6.71
C GLY A 20 -2.04 10.52 -6.60
N CYS A 21 -0.91 9.85 -6.79
CA CYS A 21 -0.77 8.42 -6.54
C CYS A 21 -1.06 8.16 -5.05
N GLN A 22 -2.31 7.89 -4.73
CA GLN A 22 -2.73 7.53 -3.37
C GLN A 22 -2.53 6.03 -3.19
N LYS A 23 -2.08 5.64 -2.00
CA LYS A 23 -2.07 4.23 -1.59
C LYS A 23 -3.48 3.67 -1.86
N LYS A 24 -3.56 2.57 -2.61
CA LYS A 24 -4.85 1.95 -2.92
C LYS A 24 -5.48 1.50 -1.61
N GLU A 25 -6.66 2.00 -1.31
CA GLU A 25 -7.44 1.55 -0.15
C GLU A 25 -7.87 0.10 -0.39
N VAL A 26 -7.47 -0.79 0.52
CA VAL A 26 -7.88 -2.20 0.54
C VAL A 26 -9.15 -2.31 1.38
N LYS A 27 -10.17 -2.95 0.84
CA LYS A 27 -11.47 -3.10 1.51
C LYS A 27 -11.68 -4.52 2.01
N PRO A 28 -12.50 -4.71 3.05
CA PRO A 28 -12.94 -6.04 3.45
C PRO A 28 -13.47 -6.85 2.28
N GLY A 29 -12.99 -8.09 2.16
CA GLY A 29 -13.29 -8.97 1.03
C GLY A 29 -12.35 -8.86 -0.19
N ASP A 30 -11.52 -7.82 -0.29
CA ASP A 30 -10.48 -7.73 -1.33
C ASP A 30 -9.33 -8.73 -1.07
N VAL A 31 -9.09 -9.05 0.20
CA VAL A 31 -8.10 -10.01 0.66
C VAL A 31 -8.77 -11.08 1.51
N ALA A 32 -8.41 -12.34 1.29
CA ALA A 32 -8.98 -13.46 2.02
C ALA A 32 -8.66 -13.35 3.53
N GLY A 33 -9.70 -13.43 4.36
CA GLY A 33 -9.57 -13.34 5.81
C GLY A 33 -9.60 -11.92 6.38
N TYR A 34 -9.70 -10.89 5.53
CA TYR A 34 -9.90 -9.51 5.97
C TYR A 34 -11.39 -9.19 6.05
N ASP A 35 -11.90 -8.97 7.25
CA ASP A 35 -13.31 -8.77 7.54
C ASP A 35 -13.67 -7.32 7.89
N GLU A 36 -14.97 -6.99 7.84
CA GLU A 36 -15.48 -5.68 8.25
C GLU A 36 -15.21 -5.42 9.74
N GLY A 37 -14.75 -4.20 10.03
CA GLY A 37 -14.44 -3.77 11.41
C GLY A 37 -12.99 -3.98 11.82
N GLU A 38 -12.21 -4.67 11.03
CA GLU A 38 -10.77 -4.81 11.24
C GLU A 38 -9.99 -3.64 10.63
N GLN A 39 -8.87 -3.30 11.25
CA GLN A 39 -7.89 -2.38 10.68
C GLN A 39 -6.89 -3.17 9.84
N TYR A 40 -6.82 -2.86 8.56
CA TYR A 40 -5.86 -3.48 7.63
C TYR A 40 -4.45 -2.94 7.83
N LEU A 41 -3.48 -3.86 7.88
CA LEU A 41 -2.04 -3.59 7.98
C LEU A 41 -1.31 -4.30 6.84
N SER A 42 -0.62 -3.54 6.02
CA SER A 42 0.21 -4.05 4.92
C SER A 42 1.66 -4.23 5.35
N ILE A 43 2.24 -5.39 5.04
CA ILE A 43 3.62 -5.74 5.40
C ILE A 43 4.37 -6.17 4.14
N TRP A 44 5.55 -5.62 3.92
CA TRP A 44 6.46 -6.07 2.86
C TRP A 44 7.73 -6.66 3.43
N VAL A 45 8.09 -7.84 2.93
CA VAL A 45 9.33 -8.52 3.31
C VAL A 45 10.17 -8.87 2.07
N HIS A 46 11.48 -8.73 2.19
CA HIS A 46 12.43 -9.07 1.13
C HIS A 46 12.83 -10.56 1.17
N SER A 47 11.85 -11.42 1.14
CA SER A 47 12.03 -12.87 1.22
C SER A 47 11.20 -13.59 0.15
N ILE A 48 11.46 -14.89 0.00
CA ILE A 48 10.65 -15.80 -0.80
C ILE A 48 9.83 -16.65 0.16
N GLU A 49 8.52 -16.75 -0.06
CA GLU A 49 7.59 -17.41 0.85
C GLU A 49 7.96 -18.86 1.15
N ASP A 50 8.42 -19.63 0.14
CA ASP A 50 8.75 -21.04 0.26
C ASP A 50 10.11 -21.33 0.95
N THR A 51 10.83 -20.29 1.38
CA THR A 51 12.06 -20.44 2.17
C THR A 51 11.75 -20.59 3.65
N LEU A 52 12.72 -21.10 4.43
CA LEU A 52 12.58 -21.16 5.89
C LEU A 52 12.33 -19.76 6.50
N GLU A 53 13.01 -18.75 6.01
CA GLU A 53 12.78 -17.36 6.43
C GLU A 53 11.37 -16.91 6.09
N GLY A 54 10.89 -17.17 4.86
CA GLY A 54 9.55 -16.81 4.43
C GLY A 54 8.47 -17.51 5.25
N GLN A 55 8.66 -18.79 5.58
CA GLN A 55 7.74 -19.53 6.43
C GLN A 55 7.64 -18.92 7.83
N VAL A 56 8.77 -18.50 8.43
CA VAL A 56 8.76 -17.81 9.75
C VAL A 56 7.98 -16.50 9.69
N TYR A 57 8.13 -15.72 8.62
CA TYR A 57 7.32 -14.51 8.44
C TYR A 57 5.84 -14.84 8.30
N ARG A 58 5.48 -15.85 7.50
CA ARG A 58 4.09 -16.29 7.33
C ARG A 58 3.47 -16.71 8.66
N GLU A 59 4.12 -17.63 9.39
CA GLU A 59 3.65 -18.09 10.68
C GLU A 59 3.50 -16.96 11.71
N SER A 60 4.38 -15.97 11.67
CA SER A 60 4.31 -14.80 12.55
C SER A 60 3.07 -13.94 12.25
N VAL A 61 2.76 -13.72 10.96
CA VAL A 61 1.58 -12.97 10.53
C VAL A 61 0.30 -13.75 10.83
N ASP A 62 0.28 -15.05 10.58
CA ASP A 62 -0.87 -15.90 10.88
C ASP A 62 -1.18 -15.90 12.39
N SER A 63 -0.16 -16.01 13.23
CA SER A 63 -0.27 -15.91 14.69
C SER A 63 -0.78 -14.53 15.15
N PHE A 64 -0.35 -13.46 14.47
CA PHE A 64 -0.84 -12.12 14.73
C PHE A 64 -2.33 -12.00 14.38
N ASN A 65 -2.73 -12.48 13.20
CA ASN A 65 -4.10 -12.43 12.74
C ASN A 65 -5.03 -13.26 13.63
N GLU A 66 -4.59 -14.44 14.07
CA GLU A 66 -5.34 -15.25 15.04
C GLU A 66 -5.53 -14.51 16.37
N LYS A 67 -4.46 -13.94 16.92
CA LYS A 67 -4.47 -13.23 18.21
C LYS A 67 -5.33 -11.98 18.20
N TYR A 68 -5.36 -11.26 17.09
CA TYR A 68 -6.03 -9.96 16.97
C TYR A 68 -7.25 -9.99 16.05
N ASN A 69 -7.76 -11.17 15.74
CA ASN A 69 -8.97 -11.38 14.94
C ASN A 69 -10.11 -10.45 15.38
N GLY A 70 -10.79 -9.85 14.42
CA GLY A 70 -11.87 -8.88 14.64
C GLY A 70 -11.41 -7.47 15.03
N LYS A 71 -10.09 -7.23 15.14
CA LYS A 71 -9.53 -5.91 15.46
C LYS A 71 -8.49 -5.44 14.44
N TYR A 72 -7.57 -6.31 14.08
CA TYR A 72 -6.52 -6.04 13.10
C TYR A 72 -6.37 -7.22 12.16
N PHE A 73 -6.12 -6.93 10.90
CA PHE A 73 -5.73 -7.92 9.90
C PHE A 73 -4.43 -7.49 9.24
N ALA A 74 -3.40 -8.30 9.31
CA ALA A 74 -2.12 -8.09 8.66
C ALA A 74 -2.03 -8.92 7.39
N ASP A 75 -1.67 -8.26 6.28
CA ASP A 75 -1.42 -8.88 4.98
C ASP A 75 0.06 -8.74 4.63
N ILE A 76 0.70 -9.85 4.28
CA ILE A 76 2.13 -9.91 3.99
C ILE A 76 2.37 -10.17 2.51
N GLU A 77 3.18 -9.32 1.89
CA GLU A 77 3.67 -9.48 0.52
C GLU A 77 5.16 -9.86 0.54
N PHE A 78 5.46 -11.00 -0.08
CA PHE A 78 6.83 -11.47 -0.27
C PHE A 78 7.39 -10.91 -1.57
N ILE A 79 8.43 -10.10 -1.49
CA ILE A 79 9.06 -9.46 -2.63
C ILE A 79 10.52 -9.86 -2.64
N PRO A 80 10.90 -10.86 -3.45
CA PRO A 80 12.27 -11.33 -3.47
C PRO A 80 13.23 -10.26 -3.98
N ARG A 81 14.45 -10.30 -3.47
CA ARG A 81 15.58 -9.62 -4.11
C ARG A 81 15.89 -10.37 -5.41
N ASN A 82 15.92 -9.67 -6.52
CA ASN A 82 16.42 -10.29 -7.75
C ASN A 82 17.96 -10.36 -7.70
N ASP A 83 18.54 -11.18 -8.59
CA ASP A 83 19.99 -11.37 -8.68
C ASP A 83 20.76 -10.07 -9.05
N SER A 84 20.04 -9.09 -9.59
CA SER A 84 20.55 -7.74 -9.87
C SER A 84 20.39 -6.76 -8.71
N GLY A 85 19.86 -7.21 -7.57
CA GLY A 85 19.67 -6.40 -6.35
C GLY A 85 18.50 -5.42 -6.40
N GLY A 86 17.76 -5.35 -7.53
CA GLY A 86 16.73 -4.34 -7.75
C GLY A 86 15.37 -4.63 -7.11
N GLY A 87 14.83 -5.82 -7.28
CA GLY A 87 13.42 -6.14 -7.02
C GLY A 87 12.77 -5.45 -5.81
N TYR A 88 13.16 -5.81 -4.60
CA TYR A 88 12.63 -5.21 -3.38
C TYR A 88 12.98 -3.72 -3.24
N SER A 89 14.25 -3.39 -3.42
CA SER A 89 14.73 -2.00 -3.29
C SER A 89 14.09 -1.06 -4.30
N ASP A 90 13.91 -1.50 -5.54
CA ASP A 90 13.27 -0.70 -6.58
C ASP A 90 11.79 -0.45 -6.26
N LYS A 91 11.08 -1.45 -5.74
CA LYS A 91 9.70 -1.30 -5.29
C LYS A 91 9.60 -0.30 -4.12
N VAL A 92 10.46 -0.42 -3.11
CA VAL A 92 10.49 0.51 -1.98
C VAL A 92 10.78 1.93 -2.46
N ASN A 93 11.83 2.14 -3.26
CA ASN A 93 12.19 3.46 -3.77
C ASN A 93 11.07 4.11 -4.60
N SER A 94 10.45 3.34 -5.49
CA SER A 94 9.32 3.83 -6.28
C SER A 94 8.13 4.21 -5.40
N SER A 95 7.90 3.46 -4.32
CA SER A 95 6.80 3.69 -3.40
C SER A 95 7.04 4.85 -2.45
N VAL A 96 8.29 5.13 -2.07
CA VAL A 96 8.66 6.38 -1.36
C VAL A 96 8.24 7.59 -2.18
N LEU A 97 8.56 7.59 -3.49
CA LEU A 97 8.25 8.71 -4.37
C LEU A 97 6.75 8.88 -4.64
N SER A 98 6.00 7.79 -4.66
CA SER A 98 4.56 7.80 -4.98
C SER A 98 3.64 7.85 -3.74
N GLY A 99 4.17 7.74 -2.54
CA GLY A 99 3.38 7.65 -1.30
C GLY A 99 2.69 6.31 -1.09
N GLY A 100 3.15 5.24 -1.77
CA GLY A 100 2.55 3.90 -1.75
C GLY A 100 3.24 2.89 -0.83
N LEU A 101 3.98 3.35 0.20
CA LEU A 101 4.64 2.45 1.16
C LEU A 101 3.63 1.63 1.98
N PRO A 102 4.00 0.40 2.38
CA PRO A 102 3.22 -0.40 3.33
C PRO A 102 3.30 0.21 4.74
N ASP A 103 2.51 -0.35 5.66
CA ASP A 103 2.56 0.06 7.07
C ASP A 103 3.82 -0.45 7.78
N VAL A 104 4.31 -1.62 7.35
CA VAL A 104 5.54 -2.24 7.87
C VAL A 104 6.38 -2.76 6.70
N LEU A 105 7.68 -2.55 6.74
CA LEU A 105 8.60 -3.14 5.76
C LEU A 105 9.92 -3.55 6.42
N THR A 106 10.55 -4.59 5.86
CA THR A 106 11.89 -4.99 6.28
C THR A 106 12.93 -4.15 5.54
N LEU A 107 13.94 -3.65 6.26
CA LEU A 107 15.07 -2.92 5.68
C LEU A 107 16.39 -3.51 6.18
N ASP A 108 17.40 -3.49 5.32
CA ASP A 108 18.76 -3.74 5.76
C ASP A 108 19.26 -2.57 6.62
N GLY A 109 20.02 -2.88 7.67
CA GLY A 109 20.52 -1.88 8.61
C GLY A 109 21.14 -0.63 7.98
N PRO A 110 22.01 -0.74 6.97
CA PRO A 110 22.60 0.43 6.30
C PRO A 110 21.57 1.36 5.62
N ASN A 111 20.41 0.83 5.23
CA ASN A 111 19.39 1.59 4.51
C ASN A 111 18.38 2.28 5.45
N VAL A 112 18.30 1.87 6.72
CA VAL A 112 17.33 2.43 7.68
C VAL A 112 17.47 3.94 7.81
N ALA A 113 18.69 4.44 7.96
CA ALA A 113 18.95 5.88 8.10
C ALA A 113 18.47 6.66 6.87
N ALA A 114 18.78 6.18 5.67
CA ALA A 114 18.41 6.85 4.42
C ALA A 114 16.89 6.98 4.24
N TYR A 115 16.11 5.99 4.70
CA TYR A 115 14.65 6.03 4.62
C TYR A 115 13.98 6.76 5.78
N ALA A 116 14.64 6.86 6.94
CA ALA A 116 14.10 7.56 8.11
C ALA A 116 14.18 9.10 7.98
N GLU A 117 15.00 9.61 7.07
CA GLU A 117 15.17 11.05 6.83
C GLU A 117 14.20 11.62 5.78
N ASN A 118 13.42 10.78 5.13
CA ASN A 118 12.43 11.14 4.10
C ASN A 118 11.01 10.84 4.56
#